data_7ba981fd3e072b276c260fc779593134
#
_entry.id   7ba981fd3e072b276c260fc779593134
#
_cell.length_a   1.000
_cell.length_b   1.000
_cell.length_c   1.000
_cell.angle_alpha   90.00
_cell.angle_beta   90.00
_cell.angle_gamma   90.00
#
_symmetry.space_group_name_H-M   'P 1'
#
loop_
_entity.id
_entity.type
_entity.pdbx_description
1 polymer ?
#
loop_
_entity_poly.entity_id
_entity_poly.type
_entity_poly.pdbx_seq_one_letter_code
_entity_poly.pdbx_strand_id
1 'polypeptide(L)' 'MVGNEVRKEDAAAYMRNQGIKAEVSNGVVVAYMPLADALKPKAMEKLRKMLAGIGYTASCGIKPEVEDE' A
#
# COMPACT_ATOMS: atom_id res chain seq x y z
N MET A 1 -2.37 18.83 18.46
CA MET A 1 -1.83 18.55 18.11
C MET A 1 -1.86 17.80 17.18
N VAL A 2 -1.73 17.47 16.88
CA VAL A 2 -1.68 17.03 15.95
C VAL A 2 -0.99 16.23 15.51
N GLY A 3 -0.83 15.94 14.72
CA GLY A 3 0.03 15.27 14.23
C GLY A 3 -0.05 13.91 14.21
N ASN A 4 -1.08 13.36 14.12
CA ASN A 4 -1.17 11.95 14.06
C ASN A 4 -1.25 11.44 12.66
N GLU A 5 -0.84 12.24 11.71
CA GLU A 5 -0.89 11.78 10.35
C GLU A 5 0.22 10.83 10.07
N VAL A 6 -0.11 9.70 9.52
CA VAL A 6 0.88 8.72 9.11
C VAL A 6 1.45 9.16 7.78
N ARG A 7 2.77 9.21 7.69
CA ARG A 7 3.41 9.62 6.46
C ARG A 7 3.34 8.51 5.43
N LYS A 8 3.45 8.90 4.17
CA LYS A 8 3.42 7.91 3.10
C LYS A 8 4.55 6.91 3.26
N GLU A 9 5.72 7.38 3.66
CA GLU A 9 6.84 6.47 3.88
C GLU A 9 6.56 5.48 5.01
N ASP A 10 5.88 5.96 6.05
CA ASP A 10 5.55 5.08 7.16
C ASP A 10 4.54 4.04 6.74
N ALA A 11 3.58 4.42 5.91
CA ALA A 11 2.59 3.48 5.42
C ALA A 11 3.25 2.41 4.56
N ALA A 12 4.19 2.83 3.69
CA ALA A 12 4.90 1.88 2.87
C ALA A 12 5.73 0.93 3.73
N ALA A 13 6.38 1.47 4.76
CA ALA A 13 7.17 0.63 5.65
C ALA A 13 6.30 -0.38 6.38
N TYR A 14 5.12 0.06 6.80
CA TYR A 14 4.19 -0.85 7.45
C TYR A 14 3.83 -2.01 6.52
N MET A 15 3.57 -1.71 5.26
CA MET A 15 3.24 -2.76 4.32
C MET A 15 4.39 -3.72 4.09
N ARG A 16 5.63 -3.19 4.05
CA ARG A 16 6.79 -4.06 3.91
C ARG A 16 6.91 -5.00 5.11
N ASN A 17 6.58 -4.50 6.29
CA ASN A 17 6.61 -5.34 7.48
C ASN A 17 5.55 -6.43 7.43
N GLN A 18 4.50 -6.22 6.64
CA GLN A 18 3.47 -7.23 6.46
C GLN A 18 3.78 -8.18 5.31
N GLY A 19 4.96 -8.03 4.71
CA GLY A 19 5.33 -8.89 3.61
C GLY A 19 4.86 -8.42 2.25
N ILE A 20 4.43 -7.18 2.16
CA ILE A 20 3.95 -6.62 0.90
C ILE A 20 4.97 -5.60 0.41
N LYS A 21 5.42 -5.75 -0.83
CA LYS A 21 6.31 -4.77 -1.40
C LYS A 21 5.56 -3.46 -1.60
N ALA A 22 6.15 -2.37 -1.16
CA ALA A 22 5.50 -1.08 -1.27
C ALA A 22 6.53 0.02 -1.35
N GLU A 23 6.15 1.10 -2.00
CA GLU A 23 7.01 2.26 -2.08
C GLU A 23 6.15 3.49 -2.30
N VAL A 24 6.75 4.66 -2.13
CA VAL A 24 6.06 5.91 -2.40
C VAL A 24 6.50 6.39 -3.78
N SER A 25 5.54 6.59 -4.66
CA SER A 25 5.81 7.02 -6.02
C SER A 25 4.85 8.13 -6.37
N ASN A 26 5.38 9.28 -6.79
CA ASN A 26 4.57 10.43 -7.18
C ASN A 26 3.58 10.84 -6.11
N GLY A 27 3.98 10.74 -4.84
CA GLY A 27 3.11 11.14 -3.75
C GLY A 27 2.02 10.15 -3.42
N VAL A 28 2.12 8.92 -3.91
CA VAL A 28 1.13 7.90 -3.67
C VAL A 28 1.84 6.66 -3.13
N VAL A 29 1.27 6.03 -2.13
CA VAL A 29 1.78 4.77 -1.64
C VAL A 29 1.33 3.68 -2.60
N VAL A 30 2.29 2.97 -3.17
CA VAL A 30 2.00 1.93 -4.15
C VAL A 30 2.41 0.59 -3.59
N ALA A 31 1.50 -0.35 -3.62
CA ALA A 31 1.78 -1.72 -3.21
C ALA A 31 1.94 -2.57 -4.46
N TYR A 32 2.91 -3.47 -4.43
CA TYR A 32 3.15 -4.37 -5.55
C TYR A 32 2.72 -5.77 -5.17
N MET A 33 1.92 -6.38 -5.98
CA MET A 33 1.38 -7.70 -5.73
C MET A 33 1.47 -8.52 -7.00
N PRO A 34 1.48 -9.85 -6.88
CA PRO A 34 1.39 -10.69 -8.08
C PRO A 34 0.15 -10.30 -8.86
N LEU A 35 0.22 -10.46 -10.17
CA LEU A 35 -0.87 -10.05 -11.04
C LEU A 35 -2.20 -10.66 -10.61
N ALA A 36 -2.18 -11.93 -10.23
CA ALA A 36 -3.41 -12.58 -9.82
C ALA A 36 -4.04 -11.90 -8.61
N ASP A 37 -3.22 -11.45 -7.67
CA ASP A 37 -3.74 -10.77 -6.50
C ASP A 37 -4.17 -9.35 -6.83
N ALA A 38 -3.42 -8.69 -7.69
CA ALA A 38 -3.73 -7.31 -8.06
C ALA A 38 -5.05 -7.20 -8.79
N LEU A 39 -5.45 -8.26 -9.48
CA LEU A 39 -6.69 -8.26 -10.22
C LEU A 39 -7.92 -8.59 -9.38
N LYS A 40 -7.73 -9.02 -8.15
CA LYS A 40 -8.87 -9.35 -7.31
C LYS A 40 -9.67 -8.10 -6.99
N PRO A 41 -10.99 -8.18 -7.07
CA PRO A 41 -11.81 -6.98 -6.84
C PRO A 41 -11.67 -6.40 -5.45
N LYS A 42 -11.32 -7.22 -4.47
CA LYS A 42 -11.22 -6.73 -3.11
C LYS A 42 -9.81 -6.35 -2.70
N ALA A 43 -8.87 -6.40 -3.64
CA ALA A 43 -7.47 -6.09 -3.29
C ALA A 43 -7.34 -4.68 -2.77
N MET A 44 -7.92 -3.71 -3.45
CA MET A 44 -7.86 -2.33 -3.01
C MET A 44 -8.54 -2.13 -1.67
N GLU A 45 -9.67 -2.77 -1.50
CA GLU A 45 -10.41 -2.65 -0.25
C GLU A 45 -9.61 -3.21 0.91
N LYS A 46 -8.98 -4.35 0.69
CA LYS A 46 -8.17 -4.96 1.73
C LYS A 46 -6.98 -4.06 2.07
N LEU A 47 -6.36 -3.48 1.06
CA LEU A 47 -5.24 -2.59 1.26
C LEU A 47 -5.67 -1.35 2.06
N ARG A 48 -6.79 -0.77 1.71
CA ARG A 48 -7.28 0.39 2.42
C ARG A 48 -7.59 0.08 3.88
N LYS A 49 -8.17 -1.07 4.14
CA LYS A 49 -8.45 -1.45 5.50
C LYS A 49 -7.18 -1.61 6.31
N MET A 50 -6.17 -2.22 5.69
CA MET A 50 -4.90 -2.40 6.34
C MET A 50 -4.27 -1.06 6.71
N LEU A 51 -4.28 -0.13 5.77
CA LEU A 51 -3.69 1.19 6.02
C LEU A 51 -4.52 2.01 6.99
N ALA A 52 -5.83 1.90 6.92
CA ALA A 52 -6.69 2.60 7.85
C ALA A 52 -6.42 2.15 9.28
N GLY A 53 -6.01 0.90 9.44
CA GLY A 53 -5.69 0.38 10.77
C GLY A 53 -4.55 1.09 11.45
N ILE A 54 -3.66 1.70 10.66
CA ILE A 54 -2.57 2.48 11.25
C ILE A 54 -2.81 3.98 11.12
N GLY A 55 -3.98 4.37 10.63
CA GLY A 55 -4.33 5.77 10.55
C GLY A 55 -4.02 6.44 9.22
N TYR A 56 -3.65 5.67 8.21
CA TYR A 56 -3.34 6.26 6.91
C TYR A 56 -4.58 6.21 6.03
N THR A 57 -5.07 7.37 5.62
CA THR A 57 -6.28 7.43 4.81
C THR A 57 -6.07 8.19 3.51
N ALA A 58 -4.84 8.48 3.17
CA ALA A 58 -4.56 9.21 1.94
C ALA A 58 -4.49 8.25 0.75
N SER A 59 -4.00 8.76 -0.36
CA SER A 59 -4.00 7.99 -1.61
C SER A 59 -3.11 6.77 -1.56
N CYS A 60 -3.58 5.69 -2.12
CA CYS A 60 -2.75 4.50 -2.28
C CYS A 60 -3.16 3.81 -3.58
N GLY A 61 -2.30 2.95 -4.07
CA GLY A 61 -2.56 2.24 -5.30
C GLY A 61 -1.91 0.87 -5.28
N ILE A 62 -2.29 0.05 -6.24
CA ILE A 62 -1.74 -1.28 -6.40
C ILE A 62 -1.25 -1.42 -7.82
N LYS A 63 -0.05 -1.96 -7.95
CA LYS A 63 0.48 -2.30 -9.26
C LYS A 63 0.83 -3.76 -9.30
N PRO A 64 0.64 -4.41 -10.45
CA PRO A 64 1.04 -5.79 -10.56
C PRO A 64 2.56 -5.88 -10.55
N GLU A 65 3.05 -6.88 -9.84
CA GLU A 65 4.47 -7.12 -9.80
C GLU A 65 4.81 -7.99 -10.97
N VAL A 66 5.66 -7.48 -11.85
CA VAL A 66 6.08 -8.21 -13.02
C VAL A 66 7.37 -8.89 -12.72
N GLU A 67 7.40 -10.21 -12.84
CA GLU A 67 8.62 -10.88 -12.65
C GLU A 67 9.25 -11.01 -13.95
N ASP A 68 10.43 -10.44 -14.07
CA ASP A 68 11.10 -10.44 -15.27
C ASP A 68 12.00 -11.56 -15.30
N GLU A 69 11.86 -12.43 -16.11
CA GLU A 69 12.69 -13.56 -16.10
C GLU A 69 13.89 -13.40 -16.82
#